data_95371126e078e550916b50b66740f125
#
_entry.id   95371126e078e550916b50b66740f125
#
_cell.length_a   1.000
_cell.length_b   1.000
_cell.length_c   1.000
_cell.angle_alpha   90.00
_cell.angle_beta   90.00
_cell.angle_gamma   90.00
#
_symmetry.space_group_name_H-M   'P 1'
#
loop_
_entity.id
_entity.type
_entity.pdbx_description
1 polymer ?
#
loop_
_entity_poly.entity_id
_entity_poly.type
_entity_poly.pdbx_seq_one_letter_code
_entity_poly.pdbx_strand_id
1 'polypeptide(L)'
;ETGKTTTIAFSDIIQYDYSSYYTTGQMTESAFDGEGQLTSAVNYVASETESMIYRTSGHGEETISSSVSELLTKNNISTKEWNLSMNPEIPEDCRLLLLNAPTSDITDDELSLISAYMENGGKVYLILGDTTKETPNLDSLMASYGLEKVDGYIADMERCYQGNYYAIFPVLSLSGDLGNGIDNKMVLMLNSFGLQKTDTEDDSVTVSAFMNSSANSYAVTEDSEEKGSYILGAVATKDESKLTVLASGSMIDSQVTGAFANLDNLTLFMNTVTANFDDVENLAIESKSLQTTYNTPLHTGSISMVTIFIVPLGILLLGFVVWMRRRKA
;
A
#
# COMPACT_ATOMS: atom_id res chain seq x y z
N GLU A 1 -12.90 -32.87 7.39
CA GLU A 1 -11.89 -32.48 8.42
C GLU A 1 -10.50 -32.56 7.77
N THR A 2 -9.78 -31.45 7.74
CA THR A 2 -8.46 -31.33 7.07
C THR A 2 -7.35 -32.10 7.81
N GLY A 3 -7.58 -32.46 9.07
CA GLY A 3 -6.56 -33.05 9.96
C GLY A 3 -5.41 -32.10 10.33
N LYS A 4 -5.46 -30.83 9.88
CA LYS A 4 -4.47 -29.81 10.22
C LYS A 4 -4.61 -29.39 11.68
N THR A 5 -3.48 -29.12 12.32
CA THR A 5 -3.41 -28.58 13.68
C THR A 5 -2.44 -27.43 13.72
N THR A 6 -2.69 -26.45 14.55
CA THR A 6 -1.77 -25.33 14.79
C THR A 6 -1.76 -24.96 16.26
N THR A 7 -0.70 -24.29 16.70
CA THR A 7 -0.56 -23.78 18.07
C THR A 7 -0.23 -22.30 18.00
N ILE A 8 -0.84 -21.52 18.88
CA ILE A 8 -0.56 -20.09 19.01
C ILE A 8 0.31 -19.91 20.24
N ALA A 9 1.51 -19.36 20.09
CA ALA A 9 2.34 -19.02 21.22
C ALA A 9 1.81 -17.76 21.92
N PHE A 10 1.97 -17.68 23.25
CA PHE A 10 1.54 -16.50 23.99
C PHE A 10 2.29 -15.23 23.58
N SER A 11 3.56 -15.37 23.17
CA SER A 11 4.38 -14.30 22.59
C SER A 11 3.81 -13.73 21.29
N ASP A 12 3.02 -14.50 20.57
CA ASP A 12 2.39 -14.06 19.32
C ASP A 12 1.09 -13.27 19.60
N ILE A 13 0.47 -13.52 20.77
CA ILE A 13 -0.73 -12.79 21.21
C ILE A 13 -0.36 -11.42 21.78
N ILE A 14 0.70 -11.34 22.60
CA ILE A 14 1.21 -10.09 23.18
C ILE A 14 2.62 -9.87 22.66
N GLN A 15 2.76 -8.84 21.83
CA GLN A 15 4.05 -8.44 21.30
C GLN A 15 4.74 -7.47 22.26
N TYR A 16 6.06 -7.59 22.38
CA TYR A 16 6.87 -6.77 23.30
C TYR A 16 7.87 -5.94 22.51
N ASP A 17 8.05 -4.68 22.94
CA ASP A 17 9.16 -3.83 22.51
C ASP A 17 10.38 -4.11 23.38
N TYR A 18 11.46 -4.54 22.76
CA TYR A 18 12.75 -4.85 23.38
C TYR A 18 13.76 -3.71 23.25
N SER A 19 13.41 -2.57 22.65
CA SER A 19 14.36 -1.48 22.38
C SER A 19 15.02 -0.93 23.64
N SER A 20 14.30 -0.89 24.75
CA SER A 20 14.79 -0.44 26.05
C SER A 20 15.39 -1.56 26.91
N TYR A 21 15.28 -2.81 26.51
CA TYR A 21 15.73 -3.96 27.32
C TYR A 21 17.22 -3.90 27.67
N TYR A 22 18.07 -3.56 26.70
CA TYR A 22 19.53 -3.47 26.91
C TYR A 22 19.96 -2.30 27.79
N THR A 23 19.12 -1.28 27.96
CA THR A 23 19.44 -0.07 28.76
C THR A 23 18.78 -0.07 30.14
N THR A 24 17.56 -0.60 30.24
CA THR A 24 16.76 -0.55 31.48
C THR A 24 16.41 -1.93 32.05
N GLY A 25 16.63 -3.00 31.29
CA GLY A 25 16.20 -4.35 31.64
C GLY A 25 14.68 -4.57 31.58
N GLN A 26 13.92 -3.60 31.05
CA GLN A 26 12.46 -3.67 30.96
C GLN A 26 12.01 -3.89 29.53
N MET A 27 11.02 -4.77 29.37
CA MET A 27 10.25 -4.96 28.16
C MET A 27 8.90 -4.27 28.36
N THR A 28 8.39 -3.61 27.31
CA THR A 28 7.07 -3.01 27.33
C THR A 28 6.16 -3.72 26.32
N GLU A 29 4.91 -3.96 26.70
CA GLU A 29 3.92 -4.50 25.78
C GLU A 29 3.68 -3.47 24.68
N SER A 30 3.88 -3.87 23.42
CA SER A 30 3.80 -2.99 22.26
C SER A 30 2.50 -3.15 21.50
N ALA A 31 2.01 -4.39 21.35
CA ALA A 31 0.77 -4.67 20.64
C ALA A 31 0.07 -5.93 21.18
N PHE A 32 -1.25 -5.97 20.93
CA PHE A 32 -2.12 -7.13 21.21
C PHE A 32 -2.67 -7.68 19.88
N ASP A 33 -2.45 -8.96 19.63
CA ASP A 33 -2.82 -9.66 18.39
C ASP A 33 -3.68 -10.92 18.61
N GLY A 34 -4.39 -11.00 19.70
CA GLY A 34 -5.16 -12.21 20.04
C GLY A 34 -6.26 -12.55 19.02
N GLU A 35 -6.91 -11.53 18.48
CA GLU A 35 -7.95 -11.70 17.45
C GLU A 35 -7.34 -12.15 16.12
N GLY A 36 -6.25 -11.52 15.67
CA GLY A 36 -5.55 -11.88 14.43
C GLY A 36 -5.02 -13.29 14.47
N GLN A 37 -4.34 -13.68 15.54
CA GLN A 37 -3.78 -15.03 15.72
C GLN A 37 -4.86 -16.11 15.75
N LEU A 38 -5.96 -15.88 16.47
CA LEU A 38 -7.05 -16.85 16.55
C LEU A 38 -7.75 -17.02 15.20
N THR A 39 -8.06 -15.93 14.52
CA THR A 39 -8.71 -15.97 13.20
C THR A 39 -7.82 -16.67 12.17
N SER A 40 -6.51 -16.36 12.16
CA SER A 40 -5.52 -17.03 11.31
C SER A 40 -5.44 -18.53 11.59
N ALA A 41 -5.41 -18.93 12.87
CA ALA A 41 -5.35 -20.33 13.25
C ALA A 41 -6.60 -21.11 12.79
N VAL A 42 -7.79 -20.50 12.93
CA VAL A 42 -9.05 -21.08 12.43
C VAL A 42 -9.02 -21.21 10.92
N ASN A 43 -8.61 -20.16 10.21
CA ASN A 43 -8.47 -20.17 8.75
C ASN A 43 -7.51 -21.27 8.29
N TYR A 44 -6.33 -21.39 8.90
CA TYR A 44 -5.34 -22.42 8.57
C TYR A 44 -5.90 -23.84 8.71
N VAL A 45 -6.57 -24.16 9.81
CA VAL A 45 -7.10 -25.52 10.03
C VAL A 45 -8.34 -25.82 9.19
N ALA A 46 -9.08 -24.80 8.76
CA ALA A 46 -10.26 -24.93 7.91
C ALA A 46 -9.93 -24.99 6.43
N SER A 47 -8.86 -24.34 5.98
CA SER A 47 -8.47 -24.28 4.57
C SER A 47 -7.85 -25.58 4.09
N GLU A 48 -8.31 -26.09 2.94
CA GLU A 48 -7.74 -27.28 2.30
C GLU A 48 -6.51 -26.95 1.47
N THR A 49 -6.46 -25.73 0.91
CA THR A 49 -5.39 -25.24 0.01
C THR A 49 -4.58 -24.14 0.67
N GLU A 50 -3.31 -24.07 0.30
CA GLU A 50 -2.39 -22.99 0.61
C GLU A 50 -2.14 -22.19 -0.67
N SER A 51 -2.17 -20.86 -0.59
CA SER A 51 -1.90 -19.99 -1.74
C SER A 51 -0.43 -19.64 -1.80
N MET A 52 0.20 -19.85 -2.96
CA MET A 52 1.62 -19.57 -3.16
C MET A 52 1.82 -18.30 -3.99
N ILE A 53 2.56 -17.36 -3.44
CA ILE A 53 3.05 -16.17 -4.14
C ILE A 53 4.53 -16.36 -4.44
N TYR A 54 4.92 -16.23 -5.71
CA TYR A 54 6.31 -16.18 -6.10
C TYR A 54 6.74 -14.72 -6.25
N ARG A 55 7.80 -14.35 -5.53
CA ARG A 55 8.40 -13.02 -5.59
C ARG A 55 9.59 -13.06 -6.52
N THR A 56 9.61 -12.18 -7.52
CA THR A 56 10.77 -12.09 -8.41
C THR A 56 12.02 -11.62 -7.66
N SER A 57 13.18 -11.93 -8.21
CA SER A 57 14.48 -11.47 -7.72
C SER A 57 15.49 -11.39 -8.87
N GLY A 58 16.43 -10.48 -8.75
CA GLY A 58 17.48 -10.25 -9.74
C GLY A 58 17.51 -8.84 -10.32
N HIS A 59 16.47 -8.03 -10.07
CA HIS A 59 16.31 -6.68 -10.61
C HIS A 59 16.36 -5.61 -9.53
N GLY A 60 16.93 -5.94 -8.35
CA GLY A 60 17.04 -5.02 -7.22
C GLY A 60 15.71 -4.79 -6.51
N GLU A 61 14.85 -5.80 -6.50
CA GLU A 61 13.57 -5.80 -5.81
C GLU A 61 13.75 -5.55 -4.31
N GLU A 62 12.80 -4.83 -3.74
CA GLU A 62 12.74 -4.61 -2.31
C GLU A 62 12.29 -5.86 -1.57
N THR A 63 12.81 -6.04 -0.36
CA THR A 63 12.33 -7.10 0.53
C THR A 63 11.00 -6.72 1.16
N ILE A 64 10.07 -7.68 1.26
CA ILE A 64 8.85 -7.44 2.02
C ILE A 64 9.15 -7.37 3.52
N SER A 65 8.48 -6.46 4.21
CA SER A 65 8.63 -6.28 5.65
C SER A 65 8.11 -7.50 6.44
N SER A 66 8.55 -7.61 7.70
CA SER A 66 8.03 -8.65 8.60
C SER A 66 6.52 -8.53 8.81
N SER A 67 5.99 -7.29 8.88
CA SER A 67 4.55 -7.05 9.02
C SER A 67 3.76 -7.56 7.81
N VAL A 68 4.26 -7.32 6.59
CA VAL A 68 3.63 -7.86 5.37
C VAL A 68 3.71 -9.38 5.35
N SER A 69 4.87 -9.96 5.69
CA SER A 69 5.03 -11.42 5.74
C SER A 69 4.09 -12.07 6.74
N GLU A 70 3.88 -11.44 7.91
CA GLU A 70 2.95 -11.91 8.93
C GLU A 70 1.50 -11.88 8.44
N LEU A 71 1.07 -10.79 7.79
CA LEU A 71 -0.28 -10.68 7.24
C LEU A 71 -0.55 -11.69 6.12
N LEU A 72 0.42 -11.95 5.25
CA LEU A 72 0.32 -13.00 4.24
C LEU A 72 0.15 -14.38 4.91
N THR A 73 0.98 -14.67 5.91
CA THR A 73 0.90 -15.94 6.66
C THR A 73 -0.45 -16.11 7.37
N LYS A 74 -0.99 -15.03 7.97
CA LYS A 74 -2.32 -15.02 8.60
C LYS A 74 -3.45 -15.37 7.63
N ASN A 75 -3.28 -15.06 6.34
CA ASN A 75 -4.21 -15.44 5.28
C ASN A 75 -3.91 -16.81 4.64
N ASN A 76 -3.03 -17.62 5.23
CA ASN A 76 -2.58 -18.90 4.66
C ASN A 76 -1.95 -18.74 3.28
N ILE A 77 -1.21 -17.62 3.09
CA ILE A 77 -0.47 -17.32 1.87
C ILE A 77 1.01 -17.46 2.16
N SER A 78 1.65 -18.39 1.47
CA SER A 78 3.11 -18.58 1.52
C SER A 78 3.80 -17.80 0.42
N THR A 79 5.03 -17.38 0.68
CA THR A 79 5.84 -16.67 -0.31
C THR A 79 7.16 -17.38 -0.57
N LYS A 80 7.60 -17.38 -1.81
CA LYS A 80 8.89 -17.93 -2.23
C LYS A 80 9.58 -16.98 -3.20
N GLU A 81 10.88 -16.79 -3.00
CA GLU A 81 11.70 -16.04 -3.95
C GLU A 81 11.97 -16.87 -5.21
N TRP A 82 11.90 -16.23 -6.38
CA TRP A 82 12.06 -16.89 -7.65
C TRP A 82 12.79 -15.99 -8.65
N ASN A 83 13.97 -16.42 -9.05
CA ASN A 83 14.76 -15.72 -10.06
C ASN A 83 14.44 -16.29 -11.45
N LEU A 84 13.76 -15.49 -12.28
CA LEU A 84 13.30 -15.91 -13.60
C LEU A 84 14.44 -16.16 -14.59
N SER A 85 15.54 -15.41 -14.49
CA SER A 85 16.72 -15.62 -15.32
C SER A 85 17.43 -16.96 -15.03
N MET A 86 17.39 -17.40 -13.77
CA MET A 86 17.99 -18.67 -13.36
C MET A 86 17.03 -19.84 -13.53
N ASN A 87 15.75 -19.61 -13.45
CA ASN A 87 14.67 -20.59 -13.55
C ASN A 87 13.67 -20.10 -14.61
N PRO A 88 13.89 -20.39 -15.91
CA PRO A 88 13.11 -19.81 -17.01
C PRO A 88 11.73 -20.47 -17.16
N GLU A 89 11.03 -20.63 -16.05
CA GLU A 89 9.66 -21.13 -15.98
C GLU A 89 8.96 -20.56 -14.74
N ILE A 90 7.67 -20.33 -14.80
CA ILE A 90 6.87 -19.98 -13.62
C ILE A 90 6.23 -21.27 -13.10
N PRO A 91 6.40 -21.61 -11.81
CA PRO A 91 5.87 -22.84 -11.23
C PRO A 91 4.35 -22.97 -11.38
N GLU A 92 3.86 -24.19 -11.60
CA GLU A 92 2.42 -24.47 -11.78
C GLU A 92 1.56 -24.10 -10.55
N ASP A 93 2.18 -24.11 -9.36
CA ASP A 93 1.52 -23.71 -8.11
C ASP A 93 1.58 -22.18 -7.87
N CYS A 94 2.15 -21.40 -8.81
CA CYS A 94 2.17 -19.95 -8.74
C CYS A 94 0.76 -19.39 -8.91
N ARG A 95 0.18 -18.88 -7.83
CA ARG A 95 -1.14 -18.23 -7.89
C ARG A 95 -1.06 -16.72 -8.11
N LEU A 96 0.08 -16.13 -7.75
CA LEU A 96 0.38 -14.72 -7.96
C LEU A 96 1.89 -14.54 -8.10
N LEU A 97 2.30 -13.86 -9.16
CA LEU A 97 3.69 -13.43 -9.34
C LEU A 97 3.82 -11.99 -8.86
N LEU A 98 4.67 -11.75 -7.86
CA LEU A 98 4.88 -10.43 -7.25
C LEU A 98 6.24 -9.87 -7.68
N LEU A 99 6.22 -8.76 -8.41
CA LEU A 99 7.36 -7.92 -8.71
C LEU A 99 7.37 -6.76 -7.71
N ASN A 100 8.21 -6.86 -6.66
CA ASN A 100 8.18 -5.92 -5.55
C ASN A 100 9.22 -4.81 -5.72
N ALA A 101 8.83 -3.72 -6.28
CA ALA A 101 9.62 -2.50 -6.43
C ALA A 101 11.00 -2.74 -7.08
N PRO A 102 11.08 -3.36 -8.27
CA PRO A 102 12.34 -3.55 -8.97
C PRO A 102 12.97 -2.18 -9.31
N THR A 103 14.29 -2.08 -9.13
CA THR A 103 15.08 -0.86 -9.44
C THR A 103 15.82 -0.93 -10.77
N SER A 104 15.63 -2.02 -11.52
CA SER A 104 16.07 -2.19 -12.90
C SER A 104 15.06 -3.00 -13.69
N ASP A 105 15.09 -2.86 -15.00
CA ASP A 105 14.16 -3.53 -15.88
C ASP A 105 14.34 -5.05 -15.92
N ILE A 106 13.29 -5.77 -16.24
CA ILE A 106 13.33 -7.21 -16.57
C ILE A 106 13.88 -7.41 -17.98
N THR A 107 14.39 -8.59 -18.28
CA THR A 107 14.88 -8.92 -19.62
C THR A 107 13.74 -9.24 -20.59
N ASP A 108 14.01 -9.22 -21.90
CA ASP A 108 13.05 -9.60 -22.94
C ASP A 108 12.55 -11.05 -22.77
N ASP A 109 13.42 -11.96 -22.33
CA ASP A 109 13.08 -13.35 -22.07
C ASP A 109 12.13 -13.47 -20.86
N GLU A 110 12.37 -12.70 -19.81
CA GLU A 110 11.52 -12.65 -18.62
C GLU A 110 10.16 -12.02 -18.93
N LEU A 111 10.13 -10.92 -19.72
CA LEU A 111 8.88 -10.34 -20.21
C LEU A 111 8.06 -11.36 -21.00
N SER A 112 8.74 -12.12 -21.90
CA SER A 112 8.08 -13.17 -22.70
C SER A 112 7.49 -14.27 -21.80
N LEU A 113 8.22 -14.66 -20.77
CA LEU A 113 7.79 -15.67 -19.80
C LEU A 113 6.59 -15.20 -18.96
N ILE A 114 6.63 -13.96 -18.46
CA ILE A 114 5.54 -13.35 -17.72
C ILE A 114 4.30 -13.20 -18.61
N SER A 115 4.49 -12.76 -19.86
CA SER A 115 3.38 -12.60 -20.82
C SER A 115 2.71 -13.94 -21.10
N ALA A 116 3.50 -15.01 -21.33
CA ALA A 116 2.95 -16.34 -21.54
C ALA A 116 2.20 -16.89 -20.30
N TYR A 117 2.69 -16.59 -19.09
CA TYR A 117 1.99 -16.93 -17.85
C TYR A 117 0.65 -16.21 -17.76
N MET A 118 0.61 -14.92 -18.09
CA MET A 118 -0.63 -14.14 -18.08
C MET A 118 -1.61 -14.56 -19.17
N GLU A 119 -1.16 -14.91 -20.38
CA GLU A 119 -2.01 -15.46 -21.44
C GLU A 119 -2.73 -16.75 -21.02
N ASN A 120 -2.18 -17.48 -20.05
CA ASN A 120 -2.80 -18.67 -19.45
C ASN A 120 -3.61 -18.36 -18.18
N GLY A 121 -4.06 -17.11 -18.00
CA GLY A 121 -4.88 -16.70 -16.85
C GLY A 121 -4.06 -16.38 -15.59
N GLY A 122 -2.74 -16.25 -15.72
CA GLY A 122 -1.83 -15.89 -14.64
C GLY A 122 -2.13 -14.50 -14.08
N LYS A 123 -1.74 -14.29 -12.83
CA LYS A 123 -1.96 -13.04 -12.09
C LYS A 123 -0.65 -12.44 -11.66
N VAL A 124 -0.45 -11.16 -11.97
CA VAL A 124 0.79 -10.43 -11.67
C VAL A 124 0.46 -9.23 -10.79
N TYR A 125 1.27 -9.04 -9.77
CA TYR A 125 1.24 -7.86 -8.91
C TYR A 125 2.56 -7.10 -9.09
N LEU A 126 2.49 -5.93 -9.68
CA LEU A 126 3.64 -5.05 -9.91
C LEU A 126 3.57 -3.86 -8.96
N ILE A 127 4.58 -3.71 -8.13
CA ILE A 127 4.82 -2.49 -7.37
C ILE A 127 5.97 -1.77 -8.04
N LEU A 128 5.77 -0.50 -8.41
CA LEU A 128 6.83 0.29 -9.06
C LEU A 128 7.91 0.67 -8.04
N GLY A 129 9.15 0.41 -8.38
CA GLY A 129 10.33 0.77 -7.58
C GLY A 129 10.72 2.23 -7.78
N ASP A 130 11.28 2.84 -6.74
CA ASP A 130 11.83 4.20 -6.80
C ASP A 130 13.15 4.18 -7.60
N THR A 131 13.06 4.36 -8.91
CA THR A 131 14.20 4.33 -9.82
C THR A 131 14.07 5.39 -10.91
N THR A 132 15.19 6.00 -11.25
CA THR A 132 15.31 6.90 -12.40
C THR A 132 15.76 6.20 -13.69
N LYS A 133 15.99 4.87 -13.61
CA LYS A 133 16.33 4.06 -14.79
C LYS A 133 15.09 3.83 -15.63
N GLU A 134 15.28 3.77 -16.94
CA GLU A 134 14.24 3.33 -17.86
C GLU A 134 13.93 1.85 -17.66
N THR A 135 12.65 1.50 -17.76
CA THR A 135 12.13 0.15 -17.56
C THR A 135 11.21 -0.27 -18.71
N PRO A 136 11.71 -0.26 -19.98
CA PRO A 136 10.87 -0.45 -21.16
C PRO A 136 10.10 -1.77 -21.20
N ASN A 137 10.63 -2.84 -20.61
CA ASN A 137 9.94 -4.12 -20.56
C ASN A 137 8.80 -4.12 -19.53
N LEU A 138 9.01 -3.53 -18.35
CA LEU A 138 7.93 -3.32 -17.38
C LEU A 138 6.87 -2.36 -17.92
N ASP A 139 7.29 -1.31 -18.64
CA ASP A 139 6.37 -0.37 -19.27
C ASP A 139 5.56 -1.07 -20.38
N SER A 140 6.18 -1.96 -21.16
CA SER A 140 5.50 -2.78 -22.17
C SER A 140 4.50 -3.76 -21.54
N LEU A 141 4.84 -4.35 -20.40
CA LEU A 141 3.92 -5.21 -19.64
C LEU A 141 2.68 -4.42 -19.21
N MET A 142 2.86 -3.23 -18.64
CA MET A 142 1.75 -2.36 -18.23
C MET A 142 0.92 -1.90 -19.44
N ALA A 143 1.56 -1.53 -20.54
CA ALA A 143 0.89 -1.09 -21.75
C ALA A 143 -0.01 -2.17 -22.36
N SER A 144 0.41 -3.44 -22.30
CA SER A 144 -0.40 -4.58 -22.76
C SER A 144 -1.70 -4.78 -21.96
N TYR A 145 -1.81 -4.12 -20.78
CA TYR A 145 -2.98 -4.07 -19.90
C TYR A 145 -3.60 -2.67 -19.81
N GLY A 146 -3.32 -1.79 -20.77
CA GLY A 146 -3.95 -0.47 -20.87
C GLY A 146 -3.50 0.52 -19.79
N LEU A 147 -2.30 0.36 -19.24
CA LEU A 147 -1.68 1.26 -18.29
C LEU A 147 -0.35 1.79 -18.82
N GLU A 148 -0.10 3.07 -18.61
CA GLU A 148 1.16 3.73 -18.93
C GLU A 148 1.67 4.49 -17.72
N LYS A 149 2.97 4.38 -17.45
CA LYS A 149 3.65 5.17 -16.42
C LYS A 149 3.88 6.59 -16.96
N VAL A 150 3.53 7.57 -16.14
CA VAL A 150 3.79 8.99 -16.44
C VAL A 150 5.19 9.36 -15.95
N ASP A 151 5.89 10.18 -16.72
CA ASP A 151 7.22 10.64 -16.35
C ASP A 151 7.21 11.51 -15.09
N GLY A 152 8.21 11.32 -14.25
CA GLY A 152 8.39 12.05 -13.00
C GLY A 152 7.58 11.52 -11.83
N TYR A 153 7.67 12.24 -10.71
CA TYR A 153 6.95 11.90 -9.48
C TYR A 153 5.71 12.77 -9.33
N ILE A 154 4.69 12.20 -8.72
CA ILE A 154 3.45 12.93 -8.46
C ILE A 154 3.61 13.79 -7.20
N ALA A 155 3.40 15.09 -7.36
CA ALA A 155 3.28 16.06 -6.29
C ALA A 155 1.81 16.47 -6.14
N ASP A 156 1.19 16.22 -4.98
CA ASP A 156 -0.21 16.57 -4.71
C ASP A 156 -0.27 17.75 -3.74
N MET A 157 -0.71 18.90 -4.22
CA MET A 157 -0.77 20.14 -3.41
C MET A 157 -1.98 20.19 -2.48
N GLU A 158 -2.98 19.34 -2.70
CA GLU A 158 -4.21 19.32 -1.92
C GLU A 158 -4.18 18.22 -0.84
N ARG A 159 -3.65 17.06 -1.17
CA ARG A 159 -3.69 15.87 -0.31
C ARG A 159 -2.30 15.41 0.11
N CYS A 160 -1.48 16.35 0.61
CA CYS A 160 -0.13 16.06 1.07
C CYS A 160 -0.01 16.05 2.60
N TYR A 161 0.96 15.30 3.10
CA TYR A 161 1.30 15.27 4.51
C TYR A 161 2.20 16.46 4.89
N GLN A 162 1.71 17.33 5.78
CA GLN A 162 2.45 18.45 6.38
C GLN A 162 3.18 19.36 5.38
N GLY A 163 2.65 19.51 4.16
CA GLY A 163 3.24 20.35 3.11
C GLY A 163 4.35 19.66 2.31
N ASN A 164 4.63 18.39 2.56
CA ASN A 164 5.42 17.57 1.66
C ASN A 164 4.55 17.05 0.53
N TYR A 165 4.60 17.68 -0.62
CA TYR A 165 3.75 17.38 -1.78
C TYR A 165 3.97 15.98 -2.36
N TYR A 166 5.11 15.36 -2.11
CA TYR A 166 5.43 13.98 -2.52
C TYR A 166 5.01 12.92 -1.50
N ALA A 167 4.49 13.33 -0.34
CA ALA A 167 3.88 12.46 0.65
C ALA A 167 2.35 12.56 0.52
N ILE A 168 1.75 11.67 -0.24
CA ILE A 168 0.38 11.79 -0.75
C ILE A 168 -0.58 10.91 0.05
N PHE A 169 -1.77 11.47 0.38
CA PHE A 169 -2.93 10.71 0.81
C PHE A 169 -3.87 10.50 -0.39
N PRO A 170 -3.82 9.34 -1.08
CA PRO A 170 -4.65 9.10 -2.25
C PRO A 170 -6.15 9.29 -2.02
N VAL A 171 -6.86 9.59 -3.09
CA VAL A 171 -8.33 9.47 -3.15
C VAL A 171 -8.64 8.01 -3.41
N LEU A 172 -9.33 7.36 -2.47
CA LEU A 172 -9.68 5.94 -2.56
C LEU A 172 -11.06 5.78 -3.21
N SER A 173 -11.12 4.90 -4.21
CA SER A 173 -12.34 4.49 -4.94
C SER A 173 -12.52 2.99 -4.80
N LEU A 174 -12.80 2.53 -3.59
CA LEU A 174 -12.85 1.12 -3.25
C LEU A 174 -14.24 0.54 -3.53
N SER A 175 -14.28 -0.63 -4.14
CA SER A 175 -15.51 -1.39 -4.43
C SER A 175 -15.34 -2.84 -4.01
N GLY A 176 -16.43 -3.47 -3.58
CA GLY A 176 -16.41 -4.87 -3.14
C GLY A 176 -15.40 -5.07 -2.00
N ASP A 177 -14.66 -6.17 -2.08
CA ASP A 177 -13.73 -6.61 -1.03
C ASP A 177 -12.54 -5.69 -0.82
N LEU A 178 -12.22 -4.81 -1.79
CA LEU A 178 -11.15 -3.83 -1.61
C LEU A 178 -11.43 -2.84 -0.46
N GLY A 179 -12.69 -2.64 -0.09
CA GLY A 179 -13.10 -1.77 1.01
C GLY A 179 -13.17 -2.44 2.38
N ASN A 180 -12.98 -3.75 2.46
CA ASN A 180 -13.13 -4.49 3.71
C ASN A 180 -12.07 -4.06 4.74
N GLY A 181 -12.50 -3.72 5.97
CA GLY A 181 -11.62 -3.31 7.05
C GLY A 181 -10.93 -1.95 6.87
N ILE A 182 -11.29 -1.17 5.85
CA ILE A 182 -10.75 0.20 5.64
C ILE A 182 -11.55 1.19 6.46
N ASP A 183 -11.15 1.43 7.70
CA ASP A 183 -11.88 2.23 8.66
C ASP A 183 -11.58 3.74 8.53
N ASN A 184 -10.31 4.09 8.45
CA ASN A 184 -9.87 5.50 8.44
C ASN A 184 -9.83 6.09 7.03
N LYS A 185 -9.77 5.26 6.00
CA LYS A 185 -9.56 5.64 4.59
C LYS A 185 -8.30 6.49 4.38
N MET A 186 -7.29 6.21 5.19
CA MET A 186 -6.00 6.88 5.15
C MET A 186 -4.92 5.92 4.67
N VAL A 187 -4.48 6.15 3.45
CA VAL A 187 -3.30 5.50 2.87
C VAL A 187 -2.27 6.59 2.64
N LEU A 188 -1.01 6.35 2.99
CA LEU A 188 0.09 7.27 2.72
C LEU A 188 1.04 6.64 1.71
N MET A 189 1.36 7.38 0.67
CA MET A 189 2.36 7.01 -0.34
C MET A 189 3.43 8.09 -0.44
N LEU A 190 4.69 7.68 -0.59
CA LEU A 190 5.83 8.58 -0.79
C LEU A 190 6.41 8.36 -2.18
N ASN A 191 6.86 9.44 -2.82
CA ASN A 191 7.57 9.39 -4.11
C ASN A 191 6.88 8.48 -5.13
N SER A 192 5.58 8.65 -5.31
CA SER A 192 4.80 7.83 -6.23
C SER A 192 4.97 8.31 -7.67
N PHE A 193 5.11 7.37 -8.58
CA PHE A 193 4.85 7.64 -9.99
C PHE A 193 3.35 7.85 -10.23
N GLY A 194 3.00 8.39 -11.39
CA GLY A 194 1.63 8.41 -11.88
C GLY A 194 1.41 7.34 -12.93
N LEU A 195 0.20 6.83 -13.00
CA LEU A 195 -0.25 5.99 -14.11
C LEU A 195 -1.41 6.68 -14.80
N GLN A 196 -1.55 6.42 -16.09
CA GLN A 196 -2.70 6.81 -16.89
C GLN A 196 -3.24 5.61 -17.69
N LYS A 197 -4.50 5.69 -18.08
CA LYS A 197 -5.08 4.70 -18.98
C LYS A 197 -4.65 5.03 -20.41
N THR A 198 -4.30 3.99 -21.16
CA THR A 198 -4.07 4.10 -22.60
C THR A 198 -5.22 3.45 -23.35
N ASP A 199 -5.46 3.94 -24.56
CA ASP A 199 -6.35 3.26 -25.49
C ASP A 199 -5.68 1.97 -25.94
N THR A 200 -6.28 0.84 -25.64
CA THR A 200 -5.85 -0.46 -26.15
C THR A 200 -6.74 -0.84 -27.33
N GLU A 201 -6.13 -1.47 -28.34
CA GLU A 201 -6.91 -2.04 -29.48
C GLU A 201 -7.70 -3.30 -29.04
N ASP A 202 -7.46 -3.78 -27.82
CA ASP A 202 -8.06 -4.99 -27.26
C ASP A 202 -9.22 -4.63 -26.33
N ASP A 203 -10.44 -4.78 -26.82
CA ASP A 203 -11.69 -4.51 -26.08
C ASP A 203 -11.87 -5.42 -24.84
N SER A 204 -11.08 -6.49 -24.68
CA SER A 204 -11.13 -7.36 -23.51
C SER A 204 -10.42 -6.78 -22.29
N VAL A 205 -9.59 -5.74 -22.47
CA VAL A 205 -8.85 -5.09 -21.38
C VAL A 205 -9.76 -4.12 -20.62
N THR A 206 -9.85 -4.31 -19.31
CA THR A 206 -10.57 -3.39 -18.42
C THR A 206 -9.67 -2.91 -17.30
N VAL A 207 -9.52 -1.58 -17.15
CA VAL A 207 -8.72 -0.96 -16.09
C VAL A 207 -9.61 -0.31 -15.05
N SER A 208 -9.47 -0.73 -13.80
CA SER A 208 -10.18 -0.21 -12.63
C SER A 208 -9.20 0.43 -11.66
N ALA A 209 -9.20 1.76 -11.60
CA ALA A 209 -8.39 2.50 -10.65
C ALA A 209 -9.06 2.50 -9.26
N PHE A 210 -8.33 2.10 -8.21
CA PHE A 210 -8.80 2.13 -6.83
C PHE A 210 -8.13 3.20 -5.97
N MET A 211 -6.99 3.76 -6.44
CA MET A 211 -6.32 4.91 -5.84
C MET A 211 -5.97 5.94 -6.92
N ASN A 212 -6.23 7.21 -6.63
CA ASN A 212 -5.87 8.32 -7.51
C ASN A 212 -5.28 9.47 -6.70
N SER A 213 -4.46 10.30 -7.33
CA SER A 213 -4.11 11.63 -6.79
C SER A 213 -5.31 12.59 -6.88
N SER A 214 -5.24 13.74 -6.22
CA SER A 214 -6.26 14.78 -6.37
C SER A 214 -6.21 15.44 -7.76
N ALA A 215 -7.23 16.24 -8.08
CA ALA A 215 -7.23 17.06 -9.30
C ALA A 215 -6.22 18.22 -9.26
N ASN A 216 -5.62 18.49 -8.10
CA ASN A 216 -4.58 19.49 -7.88
C ASN A 216 -3.19 18.88 -7.73
N SER A 217 -2.95 17.76 -8.41
CA SER A 217 -1.64 17.14 -8.47
C SER A 217 -0.93 17.45 -9.80
N TYR A 218 0.37 17.21 -9.78
CA TYR A 218 1.27 17.45 -10.91
C TYR A 218 2.21 16.26 -11.03
N ALA A 219 2.46 15.83 -12.27
CA ALA A 219 3.60 14.98 -12.59
C ALA A 219 4.81 15.91 -12.77
N VAL A 220 5.85 15.71 -11.97
CA VAL A 220 6.99 16.62 -11.89
C VAL A 220 8.26 15.91 -12.34
N THR A 221 8.88 16.45 -13.38
CA THR A 221 10.23 16.09 -13.82
C THR A 221 11.19 17.23 -13.53
N GLU A 222 12.47 17.11 -13.92
CA GLU A 222 13.43 18.20 -13.82
C GLU A 222 13.05 19.39 -14.73
N ASP A 223 12.39 19.12 -15.86
CA ASP A 223 12.14 20.09 -16.91
C ASP A 223 10.67 20.51 -17.06
N SER A 224 9.73 19.79 -16.43
CA SER A 224 8.30 20.00 -16.64
C SER A 224 7.45 19.69 -15.42
N GLU A 225 6.28 20.34 -15.36
CA GLU A 225 5.20 20.05 -14.42
C GLU A 225 3.90 19.91 -15.22
N GLU A 226 3.30 18.73 -15.21
CA GLU A 226 2.04 18.49 -15.89
C GLU A 226 0.91 18.32 -14.87
N LYS A 227 -0.10 19.18 -14.93
CA LYS A 227 -1.24 19.14 -14.03
C LYS A 227 -2.23 18.07 -14.45
N GLY A 228 -2.62 17.21 -13.51
CA GLY A 228 -3.60 16.15 -13.76
C GLY A 228 -4.07 15.46 -12.49
N SER A 229 -4.93 14.46 -12.68
CA SER A 229 -5.24 13.46 -11.68
C SER A 229 -4.71 12.13 -12.20
N TYR A 230 -3.84 11.51 -11.43
CA TYR A 230 -3.09 10.33 -11.84
C TYR A 230 -3.52 9.12 -11.03
N ILE A 231 -3.53 7.97 -11.67
CA ILE A 231 -3.78 6.70 -11.00
C ILE A 231 -2.53 6.36 -10.16
N LEU A 232 -2.74 5.97 -8.91
CA LEU A 232 -1.68 5.54 -7.98
C LEU A 232 -1.80 4.05 -7.64
N GLY A 233 -2.94 3.45 -7.98
CA GLY A 233 -3.18 2.01 -7.86
C GLY A 233 -4.34 1.58 -8.74
N ALA A 234 -4.14 0.52 -9.51
CA ALA A 234 -5.14 -0.02 -10.42
C ALA A 234 -5.08 -1.55 -10.50
N VAL A 235 -6.22 -2.13 -10.86
CA VAL A 235 -6.33 -3.51 -11.32
C VAL A 235 -6.74 -3.47 -12.79
N ALA A 236 -5.93 -4.06 -13.65
CA ALA A 236 -6.24 -4.28 -15.04
C ALA A 236 -6.55 -5.77 -15.25
N THR A 237 -7.63 -6.07 -15.96
CA THR A 237 -8.05 -7.44 -16.25
C THR A 237 -8.14 -7.65 -17.75
N LYS A 238 -7.73 -8.82 -18.19
CA LYS A 238 -7.86 -9.29 -19.56
C LYS A 238 -8.20 -10.78 -19.52
N ASP A 239 -9.39 -11.14 -19.99
CA ASP A 239 -9.94 -12.48 -19.82
C ASP A 239 -9.87 -12.95 -18.35
N GLU A 240 -9.14 -14.03 -18.06
CA GLU A 240 -8.94 -14.57 -16.70
C GLU A 240 -7.69 -13.99 -16.00
N SER A 241 -6.85 -13.26 -16.73
CA SER A 241 -5.62 -12.71 -16.20
C SER A 241 -5.84 -11.36 -15.49
N LYS A 242 -4.99 -11.06 -14.52
CA LYS A 242 -5.03 -9.80 -13.79
C LYS A 242 -3.63 -9.22 -13.64
N LEU A 243 -3.51 -7.92 -13.87
CA LEU A 243 -2.35 -7.12 -13.52
C LEU A 243 -2.77 -6.09 -12.47
N THR A 244 -2.28 -6.24 -11.25
CA THR A 244 -2.43 -5.21 -10.21
C THR A 244 -1.17 -4.36 -10.18
N VAL A 245 -1.31 -3.04 -10.25
CA VAL A 245 -0.17 -2.11 -10.23
C VAL A 245 -0.32 -1.13 -9.09
N LEU A 246 0.74 -0.99 -8.28
CA LEU A 246 0.92 0.09 -7.31
C LEU A 246 2.06 1.02 -7.77
N ALA A 247 1.82 2.29 -7.70
CA ALA A 247 2.73 3.31 -8.22
C ALA A 247 3.93 3.64 -7.31
N SER A 248 4.05 2.99 -6.14
CA SER A 248 5.19 3.17 -5.23
C SER A 248 5.33 2.02 -4.25
N GLY A 249 6.57 1.58 -4.00
CA GLY A 249 6.95 0.61 -2.97
C GLY A 249 6.68 1.10 -1.55
N SER A 250 6.64 2.42 -1.36
CA SER A 250 6.34 3.03 -0.05
C SER A 250 5.00 2.60 0.56
N MET A 251 4.08 2.07 -0.27
CA MET A 251 2.79 1.53 0.17
C MET A 251 2.93 0.46 1.26
N ILE A 252 3.97 -0.37 1.18
CA ILE A 252 4.23 -1.48 2.09
C ILE A 252 5.55 -1.34 2.87
N ASP A 253 6.24 -0.21 2.72
CA ASP A 253 7.47 0.08 3.46
C ASP A 253 7.16 0.22 4.96
N SER A 254 7.94 -0.48 5.78
CA SER A 254 7.80 -0.46 7.25
C SER A 254 8.03 0.92 7.86
N GLN A 255 8.84 1.78 7.24
CA GLN A 255 9.05 3.16 7.70
C GLN A 255 7.79 4.01 7.51
N VAL A 256 7.00 3.73 6.47
CA VAL A 256 5.73 4.41 6.22
C VAL A 256 4.63 3.80 7.09
N THR A 257 4.45 2.49 7.00
CA THR A 257 3.36 1.77 7.70
C THR A 257 3.53 1.78 9.21
N GLY A 258 4.76 1.84 9.73
CA GLY A 258 5.06 1.96 11.15
C GLY A 258 5.09 3.39 11.68
N ALA A 259 5.08 4.42 10.82
CA ALA A 259 5.14 5.82 11.25
C ALA A 259 3.82 6.33 11.86
N PHE A 260 2.70 5.72 11.50
CA PHE A 260 1.36 6.15 11.90
C PHE A 260 0.48 4.95 12.21
N ALA A 261 -0.10 4.92 13.41
CA ALA A 261 -0.96 3.83 13.86
C ALA A 261 -2.35 3.76 13.14
N ASN A 262 -2.67 4.74 12.29
CA ASN A 262 -4.00 4.91 11.70
C ASN A 262 -3.99 4.81 10.17
N LEU A 263 -2.94 4.25 9.57
CA LEU A 263 -2.90 4.03 8.14
C LEU A 263 -3.56 2.70 7.79
N ASP A 264 -4.33 2.71 6.72
CA ASP A 264 -4.95 1.51 6.13
C ASP A 264 -4.09 0.91 5.00
N ASN A 265 -2.80 1.27 4.94
CA ASN A 265 -1.87 0.81 3.89
C ASN A 265 -1.82 -0.72 3.80
N LEU A 266 -1.56 -1.39 4.91
CA LEU A 266 -1.41 -2.85 4.94
C LEU A 266 -2.74 -3.55 4.70
N THR A 267 -3.85 -3.04 5.26
CA THR A 267 -5.18 -3.58 5.01
C THR A 267 -5.53 -3.48 3.53
N LEU A 268 -5.32 -2.31 2.90
CA LEU A 268 -5.58 -2.15 1.46
C LEU A 268 -4.66 -3.03 0.61
N PHE A 269 -3.37 -3.12 0.95
CA PHE A 269 -2.46 -4.02 0.27
C PHE A 269 -2.96 -5.47 0.32
N MET A 270 -3.33 -5.96 1.49
CA MET A 270 -3.85 -7.32 1.66
C MET A 270 -5.15 -7.52 0.88
N ASN A 271 -6.08 -6.55 0.89
CA ASN A 271 -7.30 -6.61 0.10
C ASN A 271 -6.99 -6.72 -1.41
N THR A 272 -6.00 -5.96 -1.90
CA THR A 272 -5.60 -6.04 -3.32
C THR A 272 -4.86 -7.34 -3.64
N VAL A 273 -4.11 -7.92 -2.71
CA VAL A 273 -3.48 -9.24 -2.89
C VAL A 273 -4.55 -10.33 -2.94
N THR A 274 -5.45 -10.37 -1.95
CA THR A 274 -6.49 -11.42 -1.87
C THR A 274 -7.51 -11.33 -3.01
N ALA A 275 -7.76 -10.14 -3.55
CA ALA A 275 -8.60 -9.95 -4.75
C ALA A 275 -8.07 -10.66 -6.01
N ASN A 276 -6.84 -11.16 -5.99
CA ASN A 276 -6.29 -12.02 -7.04
C ASN A 276 -6.65 -13.50 -6.87
N PHE A 277 -7.22 -13.89 -5.73
CA PHE A 277 -7.60 -15.28 -5.43
C PHE A 277 -9.12 -15.37 -5.34
N ASP A 278 -9.72 -16.34 -6.02
CA ASP A 278 -11.19 -16.50 -6.03
C ASP A 278 -11.71 -17.20 -4.76
N ASP A 279 -10.82 -17.82 -3.99
CA ASP A 279 -11.10 -18.65 -2.81
C ASP A 279 -10.45 -18.14 -1.50
N VAL A 280 -9.89 -16.93 -1.53
CA VAL A 280 -9.23 -16.31 -0.36
C VAL A 280 -9.85 -14.95 -0.09
N GLU A 281 -10.49 -14.82 1.07
CA GLU A 281 -10.90 -13.53 1.61
C GLU A 281 -9.80 -12.99 2.55
N ASN A 282 -9.65 -11.67 2.61
CA ASN A 282 -8.75 -11.09 3.59
C ASN A 282 -9.32 -11.22 5.00
N LEU A 283 -8.83 -12.19 5.73
CA LEU A 283 -9.16 -12.45 7.14
C LEU A 283 -8.04 -11.99 8.08
N ALA A 284 -6.96 -11.39 7.55
CA ALA A 284 -5.87 -10.90 8.36
C ALA A 284 -6.30 -9.68 9.16
N ILE A 285 -6.18 -9.77 10.45
CA ILE A 285 -6.43 -8.70 11.39
C ILE A 285 -5.08 -8.18 11.87
N GLU A 286 -4.84 -6.89 11.71
CA GLU A 286 -3.61 -6.27 12.20
C GLU A 286 -3.57 -6.27 13.74
N SER A 287 -2.37 -6.40 14.29
CA SER A 287 -2.18 -6.28 15.73
C SER A 287 -2.53 -4.86 16.21
N LYS A 288 -3.23 -4.75 17.33
CA LYS A 288 -3.61 -3.47 17.91
C LYS A 288 -2.49 -2.93 18.78
N SER A 289 -1.94 -1.78 18.42
CA SER A 289 -0.92 -1.10 19.23
C SER A 289 -1.47 -0.78 20.63
N LEU A 290 -0.69 -1.14 21.65
CA LEU A 290 -0.94 -0.78 23.05
C LEU A 290 -0.25 0.56 23.42
N GLN A 291 0.52 1.12 22.50
CA GLN A 291 1.15 2.42 22.71
C GLN A 291 0.13 3.56 22.56
N THR A 292 0.36 4.63 23.29
CA THR A 292 -0.49 5.83 23.21
C THR A 292 -0.28 6.49 21.85
N THR A 293 -1.31 6.48 21.01
CA THR A 293 -1.28 7.12 19.69
C THR A 293 -1.71 8.57 19.81
N TYR A 294 -0.97 9.46 19.15
CA TYR A 294 -1.36 10.86 19.00
C TYR A 294 -2.01 11.04 17.63
N ASN A 295 -3.28 11.51 17.62
CA ASN A 295 -3.95 11.85 16.37
C ASN A 295 -3.19 13.01 15.70
N THR A 296 -2.64 12.75 14.52
CA THR A 296 -2.01 13.79 13.70
C THR A 296 -3.05 14.29 12.68
N PRO A 297 -3.61 15.50 12.83
CA PRO A 297 -4.61 15.98 11.90
C PRO A 297 -3.99 16.28 10.52
N LEU A 298 -4.72 15.95 9.45
CA LEU A 298 -4.32 16.19 8.05
C LEU A 298 -3.93 17.66 7.76
N HIS A 299 -4.53 18.62 8.47
CA HIS A 299 -4.32 20.05 8.27
C HIS A 299 -3.76 20.75 9.53
N THR A 300 -2.65 20.24 10.06
CA THR A 300 -2.00 20.77 11.27
C THR A 300 -1.71 22.27 11.19
N GLY A 301 -1.27 22.76 10.03
CA GLY A 301 -0.98 24.18 9.83
C GLY A 301 -2.22 25.08 9.97
N SER A 302 -3.35 24.67 9.40
CA SER A 302 -4.61 25.41 9.51
C SER A 302 -5.15 25.42 10.93
N ILE A 303 -5.09 24.30 11.63
CA ILE A 303 -5.54 24.19 13.03
C ILE A 303 -4.62 25.03 13.93
N SER A 304 -3.32 24.99 13.73
CA SER A 304 -2.35 25.81 14.47
C SER A 304 -2.60 27.31 14.23
N MET A 305 -2.86 27.71 12.99
CA MET A 305 -3.18 29.11 12.67
C MET A 305 -4.45 29.59 13.40
N VAL A 306 -5.50 28.78 13.42
CA VAL A 306 -6.74 29.10 14.14
C VAL A 306 -6.51 29.22 15.63
N THR A 307 -5.85 28.23 16.24
CA THR A 307 -5.68 28.16 17.70
C THR A 307 -4.68 29.20 18.22
N ILE A 308 -3.59 29.47 17.50
CA ILE A 308 -2.51 30.36 17.97
C ILE A 308 -2.81 31.81 17.65
N PHE A 309 -3.47 32.11 16.54
CA PHE A 309 -3.68 33.49 16.10
C PHE A 309 -5.15 33.92 16.15
N ILE A 310 -6.08 33.16 15.56
CA ILE A 310 -7.46 33.63 15.41
C ILE A 310 -8.19 33.65 16.75
N VAL A 311 -8.07 32.62 17.56
CA VAL A 311 -8.75 32.55 18.88
C VAL A 311 -8.23 33.62 19.83
N PRO A 312 -6.92 33.82 20.07
CA PRO A 312 -6.41 34.88 20.93
C PRO A 312 -6.78 36.29 20.44
N LEU A 313 -6.69 36.52 19.11
CA LEU A 313 -7.07 37.80 18.52
C LEU A 313 -8.56 38.11 18.75
N GLY A 314 -9.43 37.11 18.59
CA GLY A 314 -10.87 37.23 18.87
C GLY A 314 -11.16 37.61 20.33
N ILE A 315 -10.44 36.97 21.28
CA ILE A 315 -10.58 37.30 22.72
C ILE A 315 -10.14 38.74 23.00
N LEU A 316 -9.00 39.16 22.42
CA LEU A 316 -8.49 40.54 22.57
C LEU A 316 -9.47 41.57 22.00
N LEU A 317 -10.04 41.31 20.81
CA LEU A 317 -11.03 42.20 20.20
C LEU A 317 -12.31 42.31 21.04
N LEU A 318 -12.80 41.18 21.56
CA LEU A 318 -13.97 41.18 22.46
C LEU A 318 -13.67 41.94 23.75
N GLY A 319 -12.51 41.73 24.37
CA GLY A 319 -12.06 42.46 25.53
C GLY A 319 -11.97 43.97 25.27
N PHE A 320 -11.44 44.37 24.13
CA PHE A 320 -11.34 45.75 23.72
C PHE A 320 -12.73 46.40 23.50
N VAL A 321 -13.65 45.71 22.88
CA VAL A 321 -15.05 46.20 22.71
C VAL A 321 -15.74 46.39 24.05
N VAL A 322 -15.62 45.43 24.98
CA VAL A 322 -16.16 45.52 26.34
C VAL A 322 -15.56 46.69 27.10
N TRP A 323 -14.21 46.86 27.00
CA TRP A 323 -13.50 47.97 27.60
C TRP A 323 -13.99 49.34 27.07
N MET A 324 -14.10 49.47 25.74
CA MET A 324 -14.63 50.70 25.12
C MET A 324 -16.05 51.03 25.54
N ARG A 325 -16.94 50.02 25.64
CA ARG A 325 -18.33 50.22 26.11
C ARG A 325 -18.35 50.71 27.54
N ARG A 326 -17.54 50.14 28.43
CA ARG A 326 -17.48 50.59 29.84
C ARG A 326 -16.87 51.97 30.01
N ARG A 327 -16.05 52.45 29.09
CA ARG A 327 -15.44 53.80 29.14
C ARG A 327 -16.39 54.88 28.63
N LYS A 328 -17.43 54.51 27.86
CA LYS A 328 -18.44 55.45 27.34
C LYS A 328 -19.74 55.52 28.21
N ALA A 329 -19.86 54.66 29.20
CA ALA A 329 -20.87 54.69 30.25
C ALA A 329 -20.30 55.42 31.49
#